data_dfd2d86071b8acc217ba98c40ce9bd32
#
_entry.id   dfd2d86071b8acc217ba98c40ce9bd32
#
_cell.length_a   1.000
_cell.length_b   1.000
_cell.length_c   1.000
_cell.angle_alpha   90.00
_cell.angle_beta   90.00
_cell.angle_gamma   90.00
#
_symmetry.space_group_name_H-M   'P 1'
#
loop_
_entity.id
_entity.type
_entity.pdbx_description
1 polymer ?
#
loop_
_entity_poly.entity_id
_entity_poly.type
_entity_poly.pdbx_seq_one_letter_code
_entity_poly.pdbx_strand_id
1 'polypeptide(L)'
;MHDKSIFMKVRFQRKRNFDYQEVNEMRTFEKSSKLDCVCYDIRGPIMDEAQRMSEQGIDILKLNIGNPAPFGFKAPKEIEEAIGNNAANTEGYSDSKGLVSAREAILKYCQSKNMPNVSIDDIYTGNGVSELITMSMNGLLNYGDEVLVPMPDYPIIDCISYFSRRQGSSLQM
;
A
#
# COMPACT_ATOMS: atom_id res chain seq x y z
N MET A 1 34.27 -16.36 -16.13
CA MET A 1 32.84 -16.04 -15.94
C MET A 1 32.75 -14.96 -14.87
N HIS A 2 32.54 -13.72 -15.28
CA HIS A 2 32.54 -12.58 -14.35
C HIS A 2 31.08 -12.27 -13.98
N ASP A 3 30.81 -12.51 -12.71
CA ASP A 3 29.57 -12.07 -12.07
C ASP A 3 29.57 -10.53 -11.97
N LYS A 4 28.75 -9.87 -12.79
CA LYS A 4 28.49 -8.44 -12.70
C LYS A 4 27.19 -8.25 -11.91
N SER A 5 27.29 -8.37 -10.58
CA SER A 5 26.22 -7.86 -9.71
C SER A 5 26.14 -6.34 -9.89
N ILE A 6 25.06 -5.89 -10.51
CA ILE A 6 24.75 -4.47 -10.67
C ILE A 6 24.23 -3.96 -9.31
N PHE A 7 25.14 -3.40 -8.51
CA PHE A 7 24.74 -2.64 -7.34
C PHE A 7 24.21 -1.27 -7.78
N MET A 8 22.90 -1.07 -7.69
CA MET A 8 22.28 0.22 -7.86
C MET A 8 22.64 1.11 -6.65
N LYS A 9 23.63 1.99 -6.85
CA LYS A 9 24.08 2.93 -5.83
C LYS A 9 23.11 4.09 -5.75
N VAL A 10 22.10 4.00 -4.88
CA VAL A 10 21.21 5.14 -4.60
C VAL A 10 21.99 6.18 -3.81
N ARG A 11 22.37 7.27 -4.48
CA ARG A 11 23.11 8.37 -3.87
C ARG A 11 22.13 9.38 -3.31
N PHE A 12 21.88 9.32 -2.02
CA PHE A 12 21.21 10.43 -1.33
C PHE A 12 22.20 11.59 -1.19
N GLN A 13 22.07 12.62 -2.03
CA GLN A 13 22.83 13.84 -1.83
C GLN A 13 22.23 14.66 -0.69
N ARG A 14 22.65 14.37 0.55
CA ARG A 14 22.71 15.40 1.58
C ARG A 14 24.13 15.99 1.50
N LYS A 15 24.27 17.29 1.17
CA LYS A 15 25.55 18.01 1.22
C LYS A 15 26.09 17.95 2.66
N ARG A 16 26.95 16.98 2.95
CA ARG A 16 27.91 16.98 4.06
C ARG A 16 29.16 16.31 3.54
N ASN A 17 30.31 16.96 3.73
CA ASN A 17 31.61 16.38 3.45
C ASN A 17 31.71 15.04 4.20
N PHE A 18 31.94 13.99 3.48
CA PHE A 18 32.08 12.64 4.02
C PHE A 18 33.53 12.47 4.44
N ASP A 19 33.80 12.51 5.74
CA ASP A 19 35.08 12.12 6.29
C ASP A 19 35.07 10.62 6.55
N TYR A 20 35.97 9.88 5.91
CA TYR A 20 36.02 8.41 5.95
C TYR A 20 36.51 7.84 7.28
N GLN A 21 36.87 8.68 8.25
CA GLN A 21 37.43 8.26 9.54
C GLN A 21 36.40 8.02 10.65
N GLU A 22 35.11 8.33 10.45
CA GLU A 22 34.05 8.16 11.47
C GLU A 22 33.13 6.95 11.23
N VAL A 23 33.66 5.79 10.83
CA VAL A 23 32.83 4.62 10.51
C VAL A 23 32.43 3.78 11.72
N ASN A 24 32.75 4.20 12.95
CA ASN A 24 32.50 3.37 14.14
C ASN A 24 31.30 3.76 15.01
N GLU A 25 30.53 4.77 14.66
CA GLU A 25 29.26 5.04 15.34
C GLU A 25 28.11 4.42 14.54
N MET A 26 27.37 3.51 15.15
CA MET A 26 26.11 3.01 14.59
C MET A 26 25.17 4.20 14.40
N ARG A 27 24.89 4.53 13.12
CA ARG A 27 23.94 5.60 12.79
C ARG A 27 22.56 5.19 13.28
N THR A 28 21.95 5.99 14.13
CA THR A 28 20.55 5.90 14.44
C THR A 28 19.74 6.41 13.24
N PHE A 29 18.83 5.59 12.76
CA PHE A 29 17.91 5.99 11.69
C PHE A 29 16.64 6.55 12.34
N GLU A 30 16.31 7.79 12.02
CA GLU A 30 15.05 8.39 12.43
C GLU A 30 14.02 8.25 11.30
N LYS A 31 12.74 8.18 11.67
CA LYS A 31 11.66 8.21 10.68
C LYS A 31 11.70 9.52 9.89
N SER A 32 11.21 9.48 8.65
CA SER A 32 11.10 10.70 7.86
C SER A 32 10.16 11.70 8.53
N SER A 33 10.52 12.99 8.55
CA SER A 33 9.64 14.07 9.04
C SER A 33 8.31 14.18 8.28
N LYS A 34 8.19 13.56 7.11
CA LYS A 34 6.91 13.41 6.39
C LYS A 34 5.89 12.61 7.18
N LEU A 35 6.34 11.77 8.11
CA LEU A 35 5.49 10.92 8.94
C LEU A 35 5.03 11.59 10.24
N ASP A 36 5.52 12.78 10.58
CA ASP A 36 5.26 13.43 11.88
C ASP A 36 3.79 13.81 12.07
N CYS A 37 3.09 14.10 10.99
CA CYS A 37 1.66 14.47 11.00
C CYS A 37 0.74 13.37 10.47
N VAL A 38 1.24 12.14 10.28
CA VAL A 38 0.44 11.03 9.78
C VAL A 38 -0.21 10.31 10.96
N CYS A 39 -1.52 10.43 11.07
CA CYS A 39 -2.33 9.72 12.05
C CYS A 39 -2.82 8.38 11.47
N TYR A 40 -1.90 7.49 11.11
CA TYR A 40 -2.23 6.13 10.69
C TYR A 40 -2.09 5.18 11.88
N ASP A 41 -2.91 5.39 12.90
CA ASP A 41 -2.87 4.61 14.13
C ASP A 41 -4.07 3.67 14.25
N ILE A 42 -4.05 2.60 13.45
CA ILE A 42 -5.04 1.50 13.57
C ILE A 42 -4.76 0.67 14.83
N ARG A 43 -3.60 0.84 15.46
CA ARG A 43 -3.10 0.01 16.58
C ARG A 43 -2.81 0.79 17.85
N GLY A 44 -3.33 2.00 18.00
CA GLY A 44 -3.05 2.87 19.11
C GLY A 44 -3.53 2.40 20.50
N PRO A 45 -3.65 3.31 21.45
CA PRO A 45 -3.92 3.00 22.87
C PRO A 45 -5.12 2.07 23.11
N ILE A 46 -6.11 2.11 22.20
CA ILE A 46 -7.30 1.26 22.27
C ILE A 46 -6.92 -0.22 22.01
N MET A 47 -5.98 -0.47 21.09
CA MET A 47 -5.53 -1.84 20.81
C MET A 47 -4.68 -2.39 21.95
N ASP A 48 -3.84 -1.55 22.58
CA ASP A 48 -3.04 -1.94 23.73
C ASP A 48 -3.94 -2.28 24.92
N GLU A 49 -4.99 -1.50 25.15
CA GLU A 49 -5.98 -1.79 26.19
C GLU A 49 -6.79 -3.06 25.88
N ALA A 50 -7.22 -3.25 24.63
CA ALA A 50 -7.91 -4.47 24.22
C ALA A 50 -7.02 -5.71 24.41
N GLN A 51 -5.72 -5.60 24.12
CA GLN A 51 -4.76 -6.67 24.35
C GLN A 51 -4.63 -6.99 25.84
N ARG A 52 -4.47 -5.96 26.69
CA ARG A 52 -4.38 -6.10 28.14
C ARG A 52 -5.64 -6.77 28.72
N MET A 53 -6.83 -6.39 28.26
CA MET A 53 -8.09 -6.99 28.68
C MET A 53 -8.17 -8.47 28.24
N SER A 54 -7.74 -8.77 27.02
CA SER A 54 -7.72 -10.14 26.50
C SER A 54 -6.79 -11.05 27.32
N GLU A 55 -5.63 -10.54 27.74
CA GLU A 55 -4.70 -11.25 28.64
C GLU A 55 -5.28 -11.54 30.02
N GLN A 56 -6.26 -10.75 30.45
CA GLN A 56 -7.05 -10.99 31.67
C GLN A 56 -8.21 -11.97 31.47
N GLY A 57 -8.33 -12.56 30.30
CA GLY A 57 -9.39 -13.53 29.97
C GLY A 57 -10.73 -12.87 29.58
N ILE A 58 -10.74 -11.56 29.32
CA ILE A 58 -11.94 -10.86 28.83
C ILE A 58 -12.03 -11.08 27.33
N ASP A 59 -13.15 -11.59 26.87
CA ASP A 59 -13.40 -11.80 25.44
C ASP A 59 -13.73 -10.46 24.76
N ILE A 60 -12.91 -10.08 23.78
CA ILE A 60 -13.01 -8.81 23.06
C ILE A 60 -13.52 -9.04 21.64
N LEU A 61 -14.72 -8.57 21.35
CA LEU A 61 -15.27 -8.54 20.00
C LEU A 61 -14.63 -7.39 19.20
N LYS A 62 -13.74 -7.73 18.26
CA LYS A 62 -13.03 -6.78 17.42
C LYS A 62 -13.88 -6.38 16.20
N LEU A 63 -14.39 -5.15 16.19
CA LEU A 63 -15.21 -4.60 15.10
C LEU A 63 -14.48 -3.51 14.27
N ASN A 64 -13.22 -3.28 14.57
CA ASN A 64 -12.40 -2.22 13.96
C ASN A 64 -11.84 -2.58 12.58
N ILE A 65 -11.74 -3.87 12.25
CA ILE A 65 -11.24 -4.36 10.96
C ILE A 65 -12.21 -5.42 10.43
N GLY A 66 -12.64 -5.27 9.19
CA GLY A 66 -13.46 -6.25 8.50
C GLY A 66 -12.62 -7.50 8.16
N ASN A 67 -12.66 -8.48 9.05
CA ASN A 67 -12.00 -9.77 8.83
C ASN A 67 -12.97 -10.90 9.08
N PRO A 68 -13.69 -11.39 8.07
CA PRO A 68 -14.72 -12.43 8.24
C PRO A 68 -14.15 -13.83 8.50
N ALA A 69 -12.90 -14.11 8.17
CA ALA A 69 -12.30 -15.45 8.29
C ALA A 69 -12.35 -16.04 9.72
N PRO A 70 -12.04 -15.29 10.81
CA PRO A 70 -12.16 -15.81 12.19
C PRO A 70 -13.58 -16.19 12.59
N PHE A 71 -14.59 -15.68 11.88
CA PHE A 71 -16.01 -15.97 12.13
C PHE A 71 -16.55 -17.13 11.27
N GLY A 72 -15.65 -17.92 10.66
CA GLY A 72 -16.01 -19.10 9.90
C GLY A 72 -16.38 -18.87 8.45
N PHE A 73 -16.30 -17.62 7.95
CA PHE A 73 -16.47 -17.34 6.53
C PHE A 73 -15.22 -17.76 5.76
N LYS A 74 -15.43 -18.55 4.74
CA LYS A 74 -14.35 -19.05 3.87
C LYS A 74 -14.49 -18.47 2.48
N ALA A 75 -13.38 -18.43 1.75
CA ALA A 75 -13.43 -18.16 0.33
C ALA A 75 -14.28 -19.21 -0.41
N PRO A 76 -14.97 -18.86 -1.49
CA PRO A 76 -15.57 -19.86 -2.36
C PRO A 76 -14.54 -20.90 -2.81
N LYS A 77 -14.98 -22.17 -2.91
CA LYS A 77 -14.09 -23.29 -3.20
C LYS A 77 -13.38 -23.13 -4.56
N GLU A 78 -14.08 -22.51 -5.50
CA GLU A 78 -13.55 -22.20 -6.83
C GLU A 78 -12.33 -21.27 -6.78
N ILE A 79 -12.28 -20.35 -5.80
CA ILE A 79 -11.13 -19.46 -5.59
C ILE A 79 -9.96 -20.24 -5.00
N GLU A 80 -10.21 -21.11 -4.02
CA GLU A 80 -9.17 -21.96 -3.42
C GLU A 80 -8.54 -22.88 -4.48
N GLU A 81 -9.37 -23.52 -5.29
CA GLU A 81 -8.94 -24.38 -6.39
C GLU A 81 -8.16 -23.60 -7.47
N ALA A 82 -8.63 -22.41 -7.84
CA ALA A 82 -7.93 -21.56 -8.81
C ALA A 82 -6.54 -21.14 -8.33
N ILE A 83 -6.39 -20.78 -7.06
CA ILE A 83 -5.08 -20.46 -6.47
C ILE A 83 -4.16 -21.68 -6.53
N GLY A 84 -4.64 -22.85 -6.09
CA GLY A 84 -3.85 -24.09 -6.10
C GLY A 84 -3.39 -24.49 -7.49
N ASN A 85 -4.30 -24.45 -8.47
CA ASN A 85 -4.04 -24.85 -9.85
C ASN A 85 -3.09 -23.89 -10.59
N ASN A 86 -3.03 -22.63 -10.17
CA ASN A 86 -2.20 -21.62 -10.83
C ASN A 86 -0.90 -21.28 -10.07
N ALA A 87 -0.65 -21.91 -8.94
CA ALA A 87 0.54 -21.61 -8.12
C ALA A 87 1.86 -21.72 -8.93
N ALA A 88 2.01 -22.75 -9.75
CA ALA A 88 3.19 -22.94 -10.60
C ALA A 88 3.36 -21.83 -11.67
N ASN A 89 2.30 -21.12 -12.02
CA ASN A 89 2.33 -20.05 -13.02
C ASN A 89 2.74 -18.68 -12.44
N THR A 90 2.99 -18.62 -11.13
CA THR A 90 3.31 -17.37 -10.42
C THR A 90 4.81 -17.12 -10.26
N GLU A 91 5.65 -18.00 -10.79
CA GLU A 91 7.12 -17.92 -10.65
C GLU A 91 7.78 -16.82 -11.51
N GLY A 92 7.11 -16.38 -12.57
CA GLY A 92 7.63 -15.42 -13.53
C GLY A 92 7.04 -14.01 -13.38
N TYR A 93 7.66 -13.08 -14.12
CA TYR A 93 7.08 -11.75 -14.30
C TYR A 93 5.84 -11.81 -15.19
N SER A 94 4.86 -10.96 -14.90
CA SER A 94 3.66 -10.76 -15.73
C SER A 94 3.63 -9.37 -16.34
N ASP A 95 2.62 -9.09 -17.18
CA ASP A 95 2.37 -7.75 -17.71
C ASP A 95 2.20 -6.73 -16.58
N SER A 96 2.79 -5.54 -16.75
CA SER A 96 2.74 -4.46 -15.76
C SER A 96 1.34 -3.96 -15.46
N LYS A 97 0.39 -4.11 -16.38
CA LYS A 97 -1.03 -3.82 -16.17
C LYS A 97 -1.77 -4.96 -15.45
N GLY A 98 -1.14 -6.13 -15.34
CA GLY A 98 -1.72 -7.35 -14.82
C GLY A 98 -2.13 -8.35 -15.91
N LEU A 99 -2.48 -9.57 -15.50
CA LEU A 99 -2.85 -10.65 -16.42
C LEU A 99 -3.99 -10.24 -17.34
N VAL A 100 -3.83 -10.48 -18.65
CA VAL A 100 -4.85 -10.14 -19.67
C VAL A 100 -6.18 -10.78 -19.35
N SER A 101 -6.19 -12.06 -18.96
CA SER A 101 -7.42 -12.78 -18.60
C SER A 101 -8.17 -12.17 -17.42
N ALA A 102 -7.44 -11.66 -16.42
CA ALA A 102 -8.03 -10.96 -15.29
C ALA A 102 -8.63 -9.61 -15.73
N ARG A 103 -7.91 -8.85 -16.56
CA ARG A 103 -8.37 -7.56 -17.08
C ARG A 103 -9.60 -7.72 -17.99
N GLU A 104 -9.66 -8.77 -18.80
CA GLU A 104 -10.84 -9.13 -19.59
C GLU A 104 -12.06 -9.46 -18.71
N ALA A 105 -11.85 -10.19 -17.61
CA ALA A 105 -12.91 -10.49 -16.66
C ALA A 105 -13.42 -9.22 -15.96
N ILE A 106 -12.54 -8.32 -15.60
CA ILE A 106 -12.88 -7.00 -15.02
C ILE A 106 -13.66 -6.17 -16.06
N LEU A 107 -13.21 -6.14 -17.31
CA LEU A 107 -13.93 -5.43 -18.38
C LEU A 107 -15.36 -5.94 -18.54
N LYS A 108 -15.56 -7.26 -18.56
CA LYS A 108 -16.91 -7.86 -18.62
C LYS A 108 -17.75 -7.44 -17.41
N TYR A 109 -17.14 -7.38 -16.22
CA TYR A 109 -17.83 -6.89 -15.03
C TYR A 109 -18.22 -5.41 -15.15
N CYS A 110 -17.33 -4.55 -15.62
CA CYS A 110 -17.65 -3.13 -15.89
C CYS A 110 -18.81 -2.98 -16.88
N GLN A 111 -18.79 -3.76 -17.96
CA GLN A 111 -19.88 -3.79 -18.95
C GLN A 111 -21.21 -4.23 -18.32
N SER A 112 -21.20 -5.24 -17.46
CA SER A 112 -22.40 -5.70 -16.73
C SER A 112 -22.98 -4.65 -15.80
N LYS A 113 -22.16 -3.68 -15.37
CA LYS A 113 -22.55 -2.54 -14.54
C LYS A 113 -22.89 -1.28 -15.36
N ASN A 114 -22.91 -1.39 -16.68
CA ASN A 114 -23.14 -0.28 -17.59
C ASN A 114 -22.17 0.90 -17.39
N MET A 115 -20.93 0.62 -17.01
CA MET A 115 -19.90 1.64 -16.92
C MET A 115 -19.48 2.10 -18.32
N PRO A 116 -19.67 3.39 -18.67
CA PRO A 116 -19.37 3.88 -20.00
C PRO A 116 -17.86 4.04 -20.23
N ASN A 117 -17.45 3.91 -21.48
CA ASN A 117 -16.12 4.27 -21.97
C ASN A 117 -14.95 3.54 -21.28
N VAL A 118 -15.16 2.30 -20.80
CA VAL A 118 -14.09 1.48 -20.25
C VAL A 118 -13.60 0.49 -21.32
N SER A 119 -12.32 0.53 -21.58
CA SER A 119 -11.61 -0.44 -22.45
C SER A 119 -10.64 -1.29 -21.60
N ILE A 120 -10.10 -2.35 -22.19
CA ILE A 120 -9.10 -3.18 -21.51
C ILE A 120 -7.82 -2.40 -21.16
N ASP A 121 -7.54 -1.33 -21.91
CA ASP A 121 -6.35 -0.50 -21.70
C ASP A 121 -6.45 0.42 -20.49
N ASP A 122 -7.65 0.65 -20.00
CA ASP A 122 -7.94 1.46 -18.82
C ASP A 122 -7.88 0.65 -17.50
N ILE A 123 -7.66 -0.67 -17.61
CA ILE A 123 -7.70 -1.58 -16.47
C ILE A 123 -6.28 -1.95 -16.01
N TYR A 124 -5.99 -1.70 -14.75
CA TYR A 124 -4.76 -2.08 -14.06
C TYR A 124 -5.11 -2.92 -12.85
N THR A 125 -4.35 -3.97 -12.62
CA THR A 125 -4.47 -4.79 -11.41
C THR A 125 -3.29 -4.54 -10.47
N GLY A 126 -3.51 -4.68 -9.17
CA GLY A 126 -2.48 -4.50 -8.16
C GLY A 126 -2.75 -5.40 -6.95
N ASN A 127 -1.84 -5.34 -5.99
CA ASN A 127 -1.89 -6.14 -4.78
C ASN A 127 -2.70 -5.44 -3.68
N GLY A 128 -4.02 -5.48 -3.83
CA GLY A 128 -4.96 -4.88 -2.89
C GLY A 128 -5.20 -3.39 -3.10
N VAL A 129 -6.22 -2.90 -2.42
CA VAL A 129 -6.70 -1.51 -2.56
C VAL A 129 -5.65 -0.49 -2.15
N SER A 130 -4.87 -0.76 -1.11
CA SER A 130 -3.84 0.17 -0.61
C SER A 130 -2.75 0.46 -1.65
N GLU A 131 -2.31 -0.55 -2.38
CA GLU A 131 -1.34 -0.35 -3.47
C GLU A 131 -1.95 0.46 -4.61
N LEU A 132 -3.17 0.12 -5.02
CA LEU A 132 -3.87 0.83 -6.10
C LEU A 132 -4.14 2.30 -5.76
N ILE A 133 -4.51 2.61 -4.52
CA ILE A 133 -4.64 3.99 -4.05
C ILE A 133 -3.28 4.70 -4.14
N THR A 134 -2.22 4.07 -3.65
CA THR A 134 -0.87 4.63 -3.68
C THR A 134 -0.40 4.91 -5.11
N MET A 135 -0.59 3.95 -6.01
CA MET A 135 -0.24 4.09 -7.42
C MET A 135 -1.04 5.21 -8.09
N SER A 136 -2.35 5.24 -7.87
CA SER A 136 -3.24 6.26 -8.46
C SER A 136 -2.87 7.67 -7.99
N MET A 137 -2.69 7.86 -6.68
CA MET A 137 -2.32 9.17 -6.13
C MET A 137 -0.95 9.64 -6.62
N ASN A 138 0.04 8.74 -6.69
CA ASN A 138 1.37 9.09 -7.22
C ASN A 138 1.38 9.33 -8.72
N GLY A 139 0.51 8.66 -9.48
CA GLY A 139 0.45 8.79 -10.94
C GLY A 139 -0.39 9.97 -11.43
N LEU A 140 -1.37 10.42 -10.64
CA LEU A 140 -2.35 11.41 -11.07
C LEU A 140 -2.17 12.78 -10.42
N LEU A 141 -1.52 12.86 -9.25
CA LEU A 141 -1.43 14.11 -8.48
C LEU A 141 -0.04 14.75 -8.58
N ASN A 142 -0.03 16.02 -8.92
CA ASN A 142 1.13 16.88 -8.81
C ASN A 142 1.13 17.64 -7.47
N TYR A 143 2.24 18.30 -7.20
CA TYR A 143 2.33 19.20 -6.05
C TYR A 143 1.28 20.34 -6.17
N GLY A 144 0.47 20.48 -5.13
CA GLY A 144 -0.59 21.50 -5.07
C GLY A 144 -1.95 21.05 -5.59
N ASP A 145 -2.05 19.85 -6.16
CA ASP A 145 -3.35 19.29 -6.54
C ASP A 145 -4.18 18.96 -5.30
N GLU A 146 -5.49 19.04 -5.41
CA GLU A 146 -6.45 18.77 -4.35
C GLU A 146 -7.26 17.52 -4.65
N VAL A 147 -7.55 16.75 -3.60
CA VAL A 147 -8.39 15.55 -3.67
C VAL A 147 -9.53 15.69 -2.69
N LEU A 148 -10.74 15.41 -3.15
CA LEU A 148 -11.93 15.32 -2.29
C LEU A 148 -11.98 13.91 -1.68
N VAL A 149 -11.92 13.86 -0.36
CA VAL A 149 -11.97 12.62 0.43
C VAL A 149 -13.22 12.64 1.29
N PRO A 150 -14.12 11.63 1.19
CA PRO A 150 -15.27 11.54 2.07
C PRO A 150 -14.82 11.25 3.51
N MET A 151 -15.52 11.79 4.50
CA MET A 151 -15.20 11.52 5.90
C MET A 151 -16.43 10.94 6.61
N PRO A 152 -16.26 9.88 7.43
CA PRO A 152 -15.03 9.14 7.72
C PRO A 152 -14.57 8.24 6.54
N ASP A 153 -13.27 8.04 6.40
CA ASP A 153 -12.68 7.28 5.30
C ASP A 153 -11.53 6.37 5.77
N TYR A 154 -10.98 5.61 4.84
CA TYR A 154 -9.82 4.75 5.08
C TYR A 154 -8.55 5.62 5.21
N PRO A 155 -7.85 5.58 6.36
CA PRO A 155 -6.78 6.53 6.69
C PRO A 155 -5.61 6.60 5.71
N ILE A 156 -5.41 5.58 4.86
CA ILE A 156 -4.34 5.56 3.88
C ILE A 156 -4.49 6.66 2.84
N ILE A 157 -5.73 7.06 2.52
CA ILE A 157 -5.99 8.11 1.53
C ILE A 157 -5.48 9.45 2.05
N ASP A 158 -5.76 9.77 3.30
CA ASP A 158 -5.24 10.97 3.98
C ASP A 158 -3.71 10.97 4.03
N CYS A 159 -3.11 9.84 4.40
CA CYS A 159 -1.67 9.68 4.46
C CYS A 159 -1.01 9.95 3.11
N ILE A 160 -1.50 9.34 2.03
CA ILE A 160 -0.90 9.47 0.70
C ILE A 160 -1.10 10.88 0.14
N SER A 161 -2.27 11.47 0.32
CA SER A 161 -2.55 12.86 -0.07
C SER A 161 -1.58 13.83 0.61
N TYR A 162 -1.26 13.60 1.88
CA TYR A 162 -0.28 14.38 2.62
C TYR A 162 1.16 14.19 2.10
N PHE A 163 1.53 12.96 1.70
CA PHE A 163 2.84 12.69 1.08
C PHE A 163 3.01 13.39 -0.27
N SER A 164 1.98 13.39 -1.10
CA SER A 164 2.01 14.05 -2.42
C SER A 164 2.17 15.56 -2.28
N ARG A 165 1.59 16.18 -1.26
CA ARG A 165 1.74 17.62 -0.98
C ARG A 165 3.15 18.03 -0.54
N ARG A 166 3.96 17.13 0.03
CA ARG A 166 5.26 17.46 0.64
C ARG A 166 6.49 17.19 -0.22
N GLN A 167 6.36 16.76 -1.44
CA GLN A 167 7.53 16.58 -2.33
C GLN A 167 8.15 17.90 -2.84
N GLY A 168 7.56 19.05 -2.57
CA GLY A 168 8.08 20.36 -2.92
C GLY A 168 7.87 21.39 -1.82
N SER A 169 8.92 21.69 -1.06
CA SER A 169 9.11 22.82 -0.14
C SER A 169 8.11 23.04 1.01
N SER A 170 8.65 23.48 2.14
CA SER A 170 8.00 23.98 3.35
C SER A 170 6.74 24.81 3.07
N LEU A 171 5.56 24.26 3.39
CA LEU A 171 4.38 25.09 3.60
C LEU A 171 4.41 25.60 5.04
N GLN A 172 4.61 26.89 5.20
CA GLN A 172 4.14 27.62 6.37
C GLN A 172 2.60 27.55 6.37
N MET A 173 2.02 27.06 7.49
CA MET A 173 0.63 27.33 7.82
C MET A 173 0.49 28.75 8.32
#